data_c2db50ebe2f940b4a527d6107fbec061
#
_entry.id   c2db50ebe2f940b4a527d6107fbec061
#
_cell.length_a   1.000
_cell.length_b   1.000
_cell.length_c   1.000
_cell.angle_alpha   90.00
_cell.angle_beta   90.00
_cell.angle_gamma   90.00
#
_symmetry.space_group_name_H-M   'P 1'
#
loop_
_entity.id
_entity.type
_entity.pdbx_description
1 polymer ?
#
loop_
_entity_poly.entity_id
_entity_poly.type
_entity_poly.pdbx_seq_one_letter_code
_entity_poly.pdbx_strand_id
1 'polypeptide(L)'
;VSSLLGLRGNGRACVYTEPMWGLSMMLVMPYASVFMLALGVHDEQIGLLATISMLSQVVFGLLSGVITDKLGRRLTTAVFDVVAWSIPCLIWAVAQNFWYFLVAAVINGAWQVTQNSWDCLLVEDVSRSELTKVYSLVKAAGEFSALFAPIAALLVSRFGLEPAVRLLYLNAFVIMTAKIVI
;
A
#
# COMPACT_ATOMS: atom_id res chain seq x y z
N VAL A 1 0.20 -4.86 26.10
CA VAL A 1 0.00 -6.21 25.49
C VAL A 1 -1.43 -6.68 25.69
N SER A 2 -2.02 -6.49 26.88
CA SER A 2 -3.43 -6.87 27.16
C SER A 2 -4.46 -6.13 26.28
N SER A 3 -4.10 -4.97 25.76
CA SER A 3 -5.00 -4.13 24.94
C SER A 3 -5.16 -4.59 23.49
N LEU A 4 -4.15 -5.21 22.91
CA LEU A 4 -4.22 -5.80 21.58
C LEU A 4 -5.08 -7.08 21.59
N LEU A 5 -5.01 -7.84 22.68
CA LEU A 5 -5.79 -9.07 22.89
C LEU A 5 -7.29 -8.82 23.10
N GLY A 6 -7.70 -7.58 23.40
CA GLY A 6 -9.11 -7.19 23.56
C GLY A 6 -9.85 -6.90 22.24
N LEU A 7 -9.12 -6.64 21.15
CA LEU A 7 -9.74 -6.37 19.84
C LEU A 7 -10.33 -7.64 19.24
N ARG A 8 -11.54 -7.52 18.70
CA ARG A 8 -12.28 -8.61 18.05
C ARG A 8 -12.68 -8.23 16.63
N GLY A 9 -13.07 -9.22 15.82
CA GLY A 9 -13.61 -8.99 14.48
C GLY A 9 -12.67 -8.27 13.52
N ASN A 10 -13.23 -7.39 12.72
CA ASN A 10 -12.56 -6.68 11.63
C ASN A 10 -11.44 -5.74 12.12
N GLY A 11 -11.66 -5.02 13.22
CA GLY A 11 -10.65 -4.12 13.77
C GLY A 11 -9.35 -4.84 14.17
N ARG A 12 -9.46 -6.08 14.68
CA ARG A 12 -8.29 -6.91 14.95
C ARG A 12 -7.54 -7.29 13.67
N ALA A 13 -8.24 -7.73 12.63
CA ALA A 13 -7.64 -8.10 11.36
C ALA A 13 -6.90 -6.89 10.75
N CYS A 14 -7.51 -5.70 10.74
CA CYS A 14 -6.89 -4.47 10.26
C CYS A 14 -5.55 -4.17 10.98
N VAL A 15 -5.52 -4.21 12.32
CA VAL A 15 -4.30 -3.94 13.10
C VAL A 15 -3.20 -4.97 12.82
N TYR A 16 -3.54 -6.25 12.66
CA TYR A 16 -2.55 -7.30 12.41
C TYR A 16 -2.01 -7.30 10.97
N THR A 17 -2.79 -6.82 10.01
CA THR A 17 -2.37 -6.76 8.61
C THR A 17 -1.64 -5.46 8.26
N GLU A 18 -1.73 -4.41 9.09
CA GLU A 18 -1.06 -3.13 8.85
C GLU A 18 0.47 -3.25 8.70
N PRO A 19 1.20 -4.01 9.55
CA PRO A 19 2.64 -4.20 9.36
C PRO A 19 3.02 -4.83 8.02
N MET A 20 2.15 -5.62 7.42
CA MET A 20 2.39 -6.23 6.10
C MET A 20 2.42 -5.15 5.01
N TRP A 21 1.49 -4.19 5.06
CA TRP A 21 1.51 -3.04 4.17
C TRP A 21 2.72 -2.14 4.46
N GLY A 22 2.91 -1.76 5.72
CA GLY A 22 4.02 -0.90 6.14
C GLY A 22 5.37 -1.46 5.72
N LEU A 23 5.65 -2.74 6.01
CA LEU A 23 6.91 -3.39 5.63
C LEU A 23 7.13 -3.35 4.12
N SER A 24 6.11 -3.70 3.34
CA SER A 24 6.21 -3.71 1.88
C SER A 24 6.53 -2.33 1.32
N MET A 25 5.82 -1.30 1.77
CA MET A 25 5.97 0.05 1.22
C MET A 25 7.22 0.77 1.74
N MET A 26 7.58 0.62 3.03
CA MET A 26 8.76 1.28 3.60
C MET A 26 10.07 0.76 2.99
N LEU A 27 10.11 -0.47 2.48
CA LEU A 27 11.27 -1.00 1.78
C LEU A 27 11.41 -0.43 0.36
N VAL A 28 10.32 -0.10 -0.30
CA VAL A 28 10.30 0.30 -1.72
C VAL A 28 10.28 1.81 -1.91
N MET A 29 9.45 2.53 -1.14
CA MET A 29 9.23 3.97 -1.33
C MET A 29 10.50 4.83 -1.43
N PRO A 30 11.55 4.62 -0.61
CA PRO A 30 12.77 5.41 -0.70
C PRO A 30 13.50 5.27 -2.03
N TYR A 31 13.30 4.16 -2.74
CA TYR A 31 13.99 3.86 -3.98
C TYR A 31 13.14 4.07 -5.23
N ALA A 32 11.85 4.36 -5.10
CA ALA A 32 10.92 4.42 -6.23
C ALA A 32 11.35 5.45 -7.30
N SER A 33 11.69 6.67 -6.90
CA SER A 33 12.13 7.71 -7.86
C SER A 33 13.49 7.40 -8.45
N VAL A 34 14.44 6.91 -7.64
CA VAL A 34 15.78 6.56 -8.13
C VAL A 34 15.72 5.37 -9.10
N PHE A 35 14.82 4.42 -8.87
CA PHE A 35 14.57 3.31 -9.77
C PHE A 35 13.97 3.77 -11.11
N MET A 36 13.01 4.71 -11.08
CA MET A 36 12.47 5.33 -12.30
C MET A 36 13.57 6.01 -13.12
N LEU A 37 14.42 6.80 -12.47
CA LEU A 37 15.58 7.46 -13.12
C LEU A 37 16.54 6.43 -13.73
N ALA A 38 16.85 5.35 -13.03
CA ALA A 38 17.72 4.28 -13.54
C ALA A 38 17.16 3.58 -14.78
N LEU A 39 15.82 3.55 -14.94
CA LEU A 39 15.14 3.04 -16.13
C LEU A 39 14.91 4.10 -17.23
N GLY A 40 15.57 5.27 -17.13
CA GLY A 40 15.53 6.32 -18.15
C GLY A 40 14.25 7.19 -18.09
N VAL A 41 13.50 7.15 -17.00
CA VAL A 41 12.39 8.09 -16.79
C VAL A 41 12.96 9.42 -16.31
N HIS A 42 12.63 10.51 -16.99
CA HIS A 42 13.13 11.84 -16.67
C HIS A 42 12.39 12.50 -15.49
N ASP A 43 13.02 13.43 -14.80
CA ASP A 43 12.44 14.14 -13.64
C ASP A 43 11.07 14.75 -13.93
N GLU A 44 10.92 15.37 -15.12
CA GLU A 44 9.63 15.94 -15.55
C GLU A 44 8.53 14.88 -15.67
N GLN A 45 8.89 13.69 -16.16
CA GLN A 45 7.97 12.56 -16.28
C GLN A 45 7.60 12.00 -14.90
N ILE A 46 8.53 12.00 -13.92
CA ILE A 46 8.25 11.61 -12.54
C ILE A 46 7.24 12.59 -11.92
N GLY A 47 7.41 13.89 -12.14
CA GLY A 47 6.45 14.91 -11.71
C GLY A 47 5.07 14.71 -12.36
N LEU A 48 5.03 14.38 -13.65
CA LEU A 48 3.79 14.07 -14.37
C LEU A 48 3.11 12.82 -13.80
N LEU A 49 3.86 11.75 -13.52
CA LEU A 49 3.34 10.54 -12.90
C LEU A 49 2.70 10.82 -11.53
N ALA A 50 3.36 11.64 -10.71
CA ALA A 50 2.82 12.06 -9.42
C ALA A 50 1.49 12.82 -9.59
N THR A 51 1.43 13.75 -10.55
CA THR A 51 0.20 14.51 -10.86
C THR A 51 -0.93 13.60 -11.32
N ILE A 52 -0.66 12.68 -12.25
CA ILE A 52 -1.66 11.72 -12.75
C ILE A 52 -2.13 10.79 -11.63
N SER A 53 -1.20 10.32 -10.78
CA SER A 53 -1.55 9.52 -9.60
C SER A 53 -2.49 10.27 -8.67
N MET A 54 -2.23 11.54 -8.37
CA MET A 54 -3.10 12.38 -7.55
C MET A 54 -4.48 12.59 -8.18
N LEU A 55 -4.56 12.85 -9.48
CA LEU A 55 -5.84 12.96 -10.18
C LEU A 55 -6.63 11.66 -10.13
N SER A 56 -5.96 10.54 -10.35
CA SER A 56 -6.58 9.21 -10.21
C SER A 56 -7.12 8.97 -8.80
N GLN A 57 -6.35 9.31 -7.78
CA GLN A 57 -6.79 9.23 -6.38
C GLN A 57 -8.03 10.07 -6.11
N VAL A 58 -8.11 11.29 -6.63
CA VAL A 58 -9.31 12.14 -6.49
C VAL A 58 -10.53 11.47 -7.12
N VAL A 59 -10.39 10.95 -8.35
CA VAL A 59 -11.50 10.27 -9.04
C VAL A 59 -11.98 9.05 -8.25
N PHE A 60 -11.06 8.17 -7.85
CA PHE A 60 -11.42 6.99 -7.05
C PHE A 60 -11.93 7.35 -5.66
N GLY A 61 -11.40 8.41 -5.05
CA GLY A 61 -11.89 8.93 -3.77
C GLY A 61 -13.36 9.35 -3.83
N LEU A 62 -13.74 10.09 -4.88
CA LEU A 62 -15.16 10.49 -5.10
C LEU A 62 -16.09 9.28 -5.32
N LEU A 63 -15.58 8.22 -5.94
CA LEU A 63 -16.34 7.00 -6.21
C LEU A 63 -16.36 6.02 -5.04
N SER A 64 -15.42 6.18 -4.09
CA SER A 64 -15.15 5.20 -3.04
C SER A 64 -16.36 4.86 -2.17
N GLY A 65 -17.15 5.86 -1.78
CA GLY A 65 -18.37 5.67 -0.99
C GLY A 65 -19.39 4.81 -1.73
N VAL A 66 -19.70 5.18 -2.98
CA VAL A 66 -20.68 4.45 -3.81
C VAL A 66 -20.24 3.01 -4.07
N ILE A 67 -18.95 2.79 -4.30
CA ILE A 67 -18.39 1.45 -4.52
C ILE A 67 -18.53 0.63 -3.23
N THR A 68 -18.12 1.20 -2.08
CA THR A 68 -18.17 0.53 -0.78
C THR A 68 -19.59 0.19 -0.35
N ASP A 69 -20.55 1.08 -0.61
CA ASP A 69 -21.96 0.85 -0.28
C ASP A 69 -22.58 -0.27 -1.13
N LYS A 70 -22.18 -0.39 -2.40
CA LYS A 70 -22.71 -1.42 -3.32
C LYS A 70 -22.11 -2.80 -3.10
N LEU A 71 -20.79 -2.89 -2.87
CA LEU A 71 -20.07 -4.16 -2.77
C LEU A 71 -19.96 -4.65 -1.32
N GLY A 72 -20.16 -3.76 -0.34
CA GLY A 72 -19.88 -4.03 1.06
C GLY A 72 -18.39 -3.87 1.40
N ARG A 73 -18.11 -3.51 2.64
CA ARG A 73 -16.79 -3.09 3.11
C ARG A 73 -15.69 -4.14 2.91
N ARG A 74 -15.96 -5.40 3.31
CA ARG A 74 -14.97 -6.50 3.22
C ARG A 74 -14.57 -6.82 1.79
N LEU A 75 -15.57 -6.98 0.90
CA LEU A 75 -15.29 -7.30 -0.49
C LEU A 75 -14.59 -6.14 -1.20
N THR A 76 -15.01 -4.90 -0.93
CA THR A 76 -14.36 -3.70 -1.46
C THR A 76 -12.89 -3.66 -1.05
N THR A 77 -12.59 -3.82 0.25
CA THR A 77 -11.21 -3.83 0.73
C THR A 77 -10.40 -4.93 0.06
N ALA A 78 -10.89 -6.17 0.02
CA ALA A 78 -10.16 -7.28 -0.58
C ALA A 78 -9.89 -7.08 -2.08
N VAL A 79 -10.92 -6.71 -2.87
CA VAL A 79 -10.78 -6.51 -4.32
C VAL A 79 -9.88 -5.33 -4.63
N PHE A 80 -10.07 -4.20 -3.95
CA PHE A 80 -9.29 -3.00 -4.22
C PHE A 80 -7.87 -3.06 -3.63
N ASP A 81 -7.60 -3.87 -2.61
CA ASP A 81 -6.23 -4.20 -2.20
C ASP A 81 -5.47 -4.92 -3.33
N VAL A 82 -6.11 -5.87 -4.02
CA VAL A 82 -5.49 -6.49 -5.22
C VAL A 82 -5.26 -5.47 -6.31
N VAL A 83 -6.29 -4.72 -6.67
CA VAL A 83 -6.24 -3.75 -7.78
C VAL A 83 -5.23 -2.65 -7.51
N ALA A 84 -5.24 -2.07 -6.31
CA ALA A 84 -4.46 -0.89 -6.00
C ALA A 84 -3.03 -1.19 -5.55
N TRP A 85 -2.76 -2.38 -5.01
CA TRP A 85 -1.45 -2.70 -4.47
C TRP A 85 -0.80 -3.89 -5.18
N SER A 86 -1.47 -5.05 -5.26
CA SER A 86 -0.84 -6.25 -5.85
C SER A 86 -0.53 -6.05 -7.34
N ILE A 87 -1.49 -5.58 -8.14
CA ILE A 87 -1.29 -5.36 -9.57
C ILE A 87 -0.21 -4.30 -9.84
N PRO A 88 -0.22 -3.09 -9.24
CA PRO A 88 0.85 -2.13 -9.43
C PRO A 88 2.22 -2.63 -9.00
N CYS A 89 2.34 -3.33 -7.88
CA CYS A 89 3.61 -3.92 -7.45
C CYS A 89 4.20 -4.87 -8.51
N LEU A 90 3.35 -5.69 -9.14
CA LEU A 90 3.78 -6.58 -10.21
C LEU A 90 4.22 -5.79 -11.46
N ILE A 91 3.46 -4.75 -11.84
CA ILE A 91 3.81 -3.89 -12.98
C ILE A 91 5.14 -3.18 -12.72
N TRP A 92 5.35 -2.62 -11.53
CA TRP A 92 6.61 -1.97 -11.15
C TRP A 92 7.79 -2.94 -11.13
N ALA A 93 7.59 -4.18 -10.69
CA ALA A 93 8.64 -5.20 -10.68
C ALA A 93 9.17 -5.50 -12.09
N VAL A 94 8.31 -5.45 -13.11
CA VAL A 94 8.67 -5.73 -14.50
C VAL A 94 8.84 -4.45 -15.35
N ALA A 95 8.75 -3.27 -14.73
CA ALA A 95 8.81 -1.99 -15.43
C ALA A 95 10.12 -1.82 -16.21
N GLN A 96 10.03 -1.24 -17.41
CA GLN A 96 11.15 -1.01 -18.29
C GLN A 96 11.23 0.45 -18.78
N ASN A 97 10.12 1.21 -18.66
CA ASN A 97 10.02 2.58 -19.16
C ASN A 97 8.85 3.31 -18.51
N PHE A 98 8.69 4.59 -18.86
CA PHE A 98 7.64 5.49 -18.38
C PHE A 98 6.21 4.89 -18.42
N TRP A 99 5.85 4.16 -19.48
CA TRP A 99 4.49 3.67 -19.67
C TRP A 99 4.04 2.65 -18.61
N TYR A 100 4.96 1.82 -18.15
CA TYR A 100 4.68 0.89 -17.03
C TYR A 100 4.31 1.67 -15.76
N PHE A 101 5.09 2.70 -15.47
CA PHE A 101 4.83 3.54 -14.29
C PHE A 101 3.53 4.32 -14.43
N LEU A 102 3.20 4.79 -15.64
CA LEU A 102 1.95 5.50 -15.90
C LEU A 102 0.73 4.60 -15.64
N VAL A 103 0.72 3.41 -16.22
CA VAL A 103 -0.39 2.45 -16.03
C VAL A 103 -0.51 2.09 -14.55
N ALA A 104 0.61 1.78 -13.89
CA ALA A 104 0.61 1.45 -12.48
C ALA A 104 0.14 2.63 -11.60
N ALA A 105 0.53 3.87 -11.90
CA ALA A 105 0.11 5.06 -11.16
C ALA A 105 -1.40 5.29 -11.22
N VAL A 106 -2.00 5.11 -12.40
CA VAL A 106 -3.47 5.21 -12.59
C VAL A 106 -4.19 4.13 -11.79
N ILE A 107 -3.75 2.89 -11.90
CA ILE A 107 -4.38 1.75 -11.19
C ILE A 107 -4.18 1.90 -9.67
N ASN A 108 -2.98 2.30 -9.24
CA ASN A 108 -2.68 2.52 -7.83
C ASN A 108 -3.57 3.59 -7.20
N GLY A 109 -4.03 4.60 -7.96
CA GLY A 109 -4.98 5.60 -7.45
C GLY A 109 -6.23 5.00 -6.79
N ALA A 110 -6.61 3.79 -7.16
CA ALA A 110 -7.73 3.04 -6.57
C ALA A 110 -7.52 2.70 -5.08
N TRP A 111 -6.32 2.92 -4.51
CA TRP A 111 -6.07 2.74 -3.08
C TRP A 111 -6.96 3.62 -2.20
N GLN A 112 -7.48 4.73 -2.72
CA GLN A 112 -8.47 5.57 -2.01
C GLN A 112 -9.76 4.81 -1.71
N VAL A 113 -10.16 3.88 -2.58
CA VAL A 113 -11.33 3.03 -2.34
C VAL A 113 -11.05 2.04 -1.21
N THR A 114 -9.85 1.42 -1.24
CA THR A 114 -9.40 0.54 -0.17
C THR A 114 -9.34 1.28 1.16
N GLN A 115 -8.73 2.47 1.18
CA GLN A 115 -8.57 3.25 2.40
C GLN A 115 -9.94 3.53 3.05
N ASN A 116 -10.91 4.02 2.26
CA ASN A 116 -12.25 4.32 2.76
C ASN A 116 -12.95 3.06 3.33
N SER A 117 -12.93 1.95 2.60
CA SER A 117 -13.56 0.70 3.05
C SER A 117 -12.85 0.09 4.26
N TRP A 118 -11.52 0.17 4.30
CA TRP A 118 -10.69 -0.30 5.40
C TRP A 118 -10.90 0.53 6.68
N ASP A 119 -10.97 1.87 6.57
CA ASP A 119 -11.29 2.74 7.70
C ASP A 119 -12.67 2.41 8.29
N CYS A 120 -13.65 2.12 7.43
CA CYS A 120 -14.96 1.68 7.87
C CYS A 120 -14.91 0.33 8.60
N LEU A 121 -14.09 -0.64 8.12
CA LEU A 121 -13.90 -1.93 8.80
C LEU A 121 -13.18 -1.78 10.14
N LEU A 122 -12.18 -0.90 10.18
CA LEU A 122 -11.38 -0.67 11.39
C LEU A 122 -12.26 -0.21 12.55
N VAL A 123 -13.25 0.65 12.28
CA VAL A 123 -14.08 1.25 13.33
C VAL A 123 -15.37 0.47 13.60
N GLU A 124 -15.73 -0.49 12.78
CA GLU A 124 -17.02 -1.20 12.81
C GLU A 124 -17.31 -1.88 14.16
N ASP A 125 -16.30 -2.56 14.69
CA ASP A 125 -16.39 -3.36 15.92
C ASP A 125 -15.74 -2.66 17.13
N VAL A 126 -15.39 -1.37 17.01
CA VAL A 126 -14.65 -0.63 18.03
C VAL A 126 -15.54 0.39 18.74
N SER A 127 -15.51 0.40 20.08
CA SER A 127 -16.22 1.40 20.85
C SER A 127 -15.62 2.81 20.65
N ARG A 128 -16.46 3.85 20.73
CA ARG A 128 -16.01 5.26 20.56
C ARG A 128 -14.85 5.63 21.52
N SER A 129 -14.85 5.08 22.71
CA SER A 129 -13.78 5.32 23.72
C SER A 129 -12.44 4.68 23.35
N GLU A 130 -12.44 3.68 22.48
CA GLU A 130 -11.24 2.94 22.07
C GLU A 130 -10.68 3.35 20.70
N LEU A 131 -11.43 4.15 19.93
CA LEU A 131 -11.01 4.58 18.58
C LEU A 131 -9.61 5.19 18.56
N THR A 132 -9.33 6.15 19.42
CA THR A 132 -8.01 6.81 19.50
C THR A 132 -6.88 5.79 19.72
N LYS A 133 -7.14 4.80 20.57
CA LYS A 133 -6.17 3.74 20.89
C LYS A 133 -5.93 2.83 19.69
N VAL A 134 -6.98 2.46 18.98
CA VAL A 134 -6.87 1.59 17.79
C VAL A 134 -6.10 2.31 16.68
N TYR A 135 -6.44 3.57 16.38
CA TYR A 135 -5.69 4.38 15.41
C TYR A 135 -4.22 4.57 15.81
N SER A 136 -3.95 4.77 17.10
CA SER A 136 -2.56 4.87 17.60
C SER A 136 -1.79 3.56 17.41
N LEU A 137 -2.44 2.42 17.62
CA LEU A 137 -1.82 1.11 17.40
C LEU A 137 -1.53 0.84 15.92
N VAL A 138 -2.49 1.15 15.04
CA VAL A 138 -2.31 1.08 13.58
C VAL A 138 -1.13 1.94 13.14
N LYS A 139 -1.12 3.21 13.58
CA LYS A 139 -0.03 4.13 13.27
C LYS A 139 1.32 3.62 13.76
N ALA A 140 1.39 3.17 15.01
CA ALA A 140 2.61 2.61 15.59
C ALA A 140 3.07 1.35 14.83
N ALA A 141 2.16 0.48 14.42
CA ALA A 141 2.47 -0.73 13.65
C ALA A 141 3.04 -0.39 12.26
N GLY A 142 2.47 0.62 11.59
CA GLY A 142 2.99 1.12 10.31
C GLY A 142 4.38 1.72 10.45
N GLU A 143 4.59 2.62 11.42
CA GLU A 143 5.89 3.28 11.67
C GLU A 143 6.97 2.29 12.13
N PHE A 144 6.60 1.26 12.89
CA PHE A 144 7.54 0.20 13.27
C PHE A 144 8.17 -0.49 12.05
N SER A 145 7.42 -0.57 10.95
CA SER A 145 7.90 -1.16 9.70
C SER A 145 9.05 -0.36 9.07
N ALA A 146 9.18 0.94 9.36
CA ALA A 146 10.28 1.76 8.87
C ALA A 146 11.66 1.34 9.43
N LEU A 147 11.68 0.65 10.57
CA LEU A 147 12.93 0.10 11.14
C LEU A 147 13.59 -0.95 10.22
N PHE A 148 12.85 -1.51 9.30
CA PHE A 148 13.35 -2.48 8.32
C PHE A 148 13.91 -1.83 7.05
N ALA A 149 13.77 -0.51 6.86
CA ALA A 149 14.30 0.20 5.69
C ALA A 149 15.80 -0.06 5.41
N PRO A 150 16.70 -0.22 6.42
CA PRO A 150 18.10 -0.58 6.16
C PRO A 150 18.30 -1.89 5.40
N ILE A 151 17.34 -2.83 5.46
CA ILE A 151 17.40 -4.08 4.69
C ILE A 151 17.38 -3.78 3.20
N ALA A 152 16.55 -2.84 2.75
CA ALA A 152 16.51 -2.42 1.35
C ALA A 152 17.86 -1.81 0.92
N ALA A 153 18.48 -0.99 1.78
CA ALA A 153 19.81 -0.42 1.51
C ALA A 153 20.87 -1.50 1.35
N LEU A 154 20.87 -2.55 2.21
CA LEU A 154 21.78 -3.69 2.11
C LEU A 154 21.57 -4.48 0.80
N LEU A 155 20.32 -4.69 0.40
CA LEU A 155 20.02 -5.37 -0.88
C LEU A 155 20.50 -4.55 -2.06
N VAL A 156 20.25 -3.24 -2.07
CA VAL A 156 20.71 -2.33 -3.14
C VAL A 156 22.23 -2.28 -3.20
N SER A 157 22.92 -2.21 -2.07
CA SER A 157 24.39 -2.19 -2.04
C SER A 157 25.03 -3.50 -2.54
N ARG A 158 24.35 -4.64 -2.34
CA ARG A 158 24.88 -5.96 -2.67
C ARG A 158 24.55 -6.39 -4.10
N PHE A 159 23.37 -6.10 -4.59
CA PHE A 159 22.86 -6.60 -5.86
C PHE A 159 22.72 -5.51 -6.94
N GLY A 160 22.95 -4.25 -6.58
CA GLY A 160 22.66 -3.10 -7.43
C GLY A 160 21.20 -2.63 -7.30
N LEU A 161 20.95 -1.40 -7.75
CA LEU A 161 19.66 -0.73 -7.57
C LEU A 161 18.53 -1.48 -8.27
N GLU A 162 18.65 -1.71 -9.57
CA GLU A 162 17.56 -2.25 -10.39
C GLU A 162 17.15 -3.67 -9.96
N PRO A 163 18.02 -4.67 -9.82
CA PRO A 163 17.64 -6.01 -9.39
C PRO A 163 17.06 -6.04 -7.98
N ALA A 164 17.64 -5.23 -7.06
CA ALA A 164 17.18 -5.18 -5.69
C ALA A 164 15.76 -4.59 -5.59
N VAL A 165 15.48 -3.49 -6.29
CA VAL A 165 14.16 -2.85 -6.26
C VAL A 165 13.10 -3.71 -6.93
N ARG A 166 13.44 -4.40 -8.03
CA ARG A 166 12.53 -5.39 -8.64
C ARG A 166 12.17 -6.51 -7.67
N LEU A 167 13.15 -7.03 -6.94
CA LEU A 167 12.92 -8.05 -5.90
C LEU A 167 12.04 -7.52 -4.77
N LEU A 168 12.26 -6.28 -4.33
CA LEU A 168 11.43 -5.65 -3.30
C LEU A 168 9.97 -5.47 -3.76
N TYR A 169 9.73 -5.09 -5.03
CA TYR A 169 8.38 -5.01 -5.59
C TYR A 169 7.71 -6.39 -5.69
N LEU A 170 8.46 -7.44 -6.08
CA LEU A 170 7.94 -8.81 -6.07
C LEU A 170 7.61 -9.29 -4.66
N ASN A 171 8.45 -8.98 -3.68
CA ASN A 171 8.16 -9.25 -2.28
C ASN A 171 6.89 -8.50 -1.82
N ALA A 172 6.76 -7.22 -2.18
CA ALA A 172 5.56 -6.44 -1.89
C ALA A 172 4.31 -7.06 -2.53
N PHE A 173 4.39 -7.51 -3.78
CA PHE A 173 3.30 -8.23 -4.45
C PHE A 173 2.86 -9.47 -3.67
N VAL A 174 3.81 -10.29 -3.23
CA VAL A 174 3.51 -11.52 -2.47
C VAL A 174 2.85 -11.19 -1.13
N ILE A 175 3.41 -10.24 -0.38
CA ILE A 175 2.89 -9.86 0.94
C ILE A 175 1.50 -9.22 0.81
N MET A 176 1.30 -8.32 -0.17
CA MET A 176 0.00 -7.66 -0.39
C MET A 176 -1.07 -8.65 -0.82
N THR A 177 -0.71 -9.63 -1.64
CA THR A 177 -1.65 -10.69 -2.05
C THR A 177 -1.97 -11.63 -0.88
N ALA A 178 -0.97 -11.98 -0.07
CA ALA A 178 -1.16 -12.82 1.12
C ALA A 178 -2.07 -12.15 2.18
N LYS A 179 -1.97 -10.83 2.33
CA LYS A 179 -2.82 -10.03 3.24
C LYS A 179 -4.32 -10.25 3.02
N ILE A 180 -4.73 -10.55 1.78
CA ILE A 180 -6.14 -10.68 1.40
C ILE A 180 -6.78 -11.96 1.96
N VAL A 181 -5.96 -12.97 2.25
CA VAL A 181 -6.43 -14.28 2.74
C VAL A 181 -6.67 -14.27 4.26
N ILE A 182 -6.19 -13.24 4.94
CA ILE A 182 -6.28 -13.07 6.40
C ILE A 182 -7.48 -12.22 6.77
#